data_7cff658d1ad14424cce28330052f6837
#
_entry.id   7cff658d1ad14424cce28330052f6837
#
_cell.length_a   1.000
_cell.length_b   1.000
_cell.length_c   1.000
_cell.angle_alpha   90.00
_cell.angle_beta   90.00
_cell.angle_gamma   90.00
#
_symmetry.space_group_name_H-M   'P 1'
#
loop_
_entity.id
_entity.type
_entity.pdbx_description
1 polymer ?
#
loop_
_entity_poly.entity_id
_entity_poly.type
_entity_poly.pdbx_seq_one_letter_code
_entity_poly.pdbx_strand_id
1 'polypeptide(L)'
;MLKEENWAIKKKNPFKRRSNTNLTTRIKNCKKIIGNKKYIKVGFYEDIIKSNRTINLINFFYKKKKSEIYFLMGADNLVNFHKWHKWKTISQKCNIIVFDRHGYKKKSLNSTTYRRLNKKNLKFIEFNKVNISSSQLRKI
;
A
#
# COMPACT_ATOMS: atom_id res chain seq x y z
N MET A 1 25.04 -6.54 -4.07
CA MET A 1 24.73 -5.19 -3.58
C MET A 1 23.22 -5.09 -3.36
N LEU A 2 22.79 -4.69 -2.17
CA LEU A 2 21.37 -4.51 -1.86
C LEU A 2 20.85 -3.27 -2.60
N LYS A 3 19.72 -3.43 -3.30
CA LYS A 3 19.06 -2.30 -3.98
C LYS A 3 18.46 -1.36 -2.93
N GLU A 4 18.54 -0.07 -3.19
CA GLU A 4 17.88 0.94 -2.36
C GLU A 4 16.36 0.82 -2.46
N GLU A 5 15.68 0.80 -1.32
CA GLU A 5 14.23 0.76 -1.21
C GLU A 5 13.70 2.08 -0.64
N ASN A 6 12.65 2.61 -1.24
CA ASN A 6 11.95 3.78 -0.73
C ASN A 6 10.52 3.40 -0.31
N TRP A 7 10.22 3.51 0.97
CA TRP A 7 8.91 3.30 1.53
C TRP A 7 8.14 4.62 1.58
N ALA A 8 7.25 4.81 0.62
CA ALA A 8 6.42 6.00 0.54
C ALA A 8 5.13 5.79 1.36
N ILE A 9 5.01 6.53 2.45
CA ILE A 9 3.87 6.44 3.36
C ILE A 9 2.79 7.43 2.92
N LYS A 10 1.57 6.95 2.78
CA LYS A 10 0.40 7.79 2.50
C LYS A 10 -0.22 8.33 3.80
N LYS A 11 -0.65 9.59 3.77
CA LYS A 11 -1.32 10.22 4.90
C LYS A 11 -2.64 9.53 5.23
N LYS A 12 -3.41 9.19 4.21
CA LYS A 12 -4.77 8.66 4.38
C LYS A 12 -5.13 7.68 3.26
N ASN A 13 -5.85 6.62 3.62
CA ASN A 13 -6.55 5.81 2.63
C ASN A 13 -7.76 6.60 2.11
N PRO A 14 -7.98 6.71 0.77
CA PRO A 14 -9.06 7.49 0.18
C PRO A 14 -10.47 7.13 0.72
N PHE A 15 -10.67 5.89 1.14
CA PHE A 15 -11.96 5.39 1.62
C PHE A 15 -12.13 5.39 3.14
N LYS A 16 -11.13 5.84 3.90
CA LYS A 16 -11.22 5.99 5.35
C LYS A 16 -11.49 7.44 5.73
N ARG A 17 -12.52 7.68 6.53
CA ARG A 17 -12.87 9.03 7.01
C ARG A 17 -11.77 9.64 7.89
N ARG A 18 -11.12 8.83 8.74
CA ARG A 18 -10.02 9.27 9.62
C ARG A 18 -8.92 8.22 9.68
N SER A 19 -7.68 8.67 9.76
CA SER A 19 -6.55 7.83 10.19
C SER A 19 -6.48 7.88 11.71
N ASN A 20 -6.54 6.72 12.38
CA ASN A 20 -6.51 6.64 13.84
C ASN A 20 -5.12 6.92 14.43
N THR A 21 -4.10 6.97 13.58
CA THR A 21 -2.72 7.23 13.99
C THR A 21 -2.17 8.33 13.10
N ASN A 22 -1.52 9.33 13.70
CA ASN A 22 -0.95 10.42 12.94
C ASN A 22 0.22 9.94 12.05
N LEU A 23 0.54 10.72 11.03
CA LEU A 23 1.57 10.40 10.06
C LEU A 23 2.96 10.25 10.71
N THR A 24 3.30 11.15 11.63
CA THR A 24 4.59 11.14 12.33
C THR A 24 4.81 9.86 13.09
N THR A 25 3.80 9.38 13.83
CA THR A 25 3.86 8.12 14.57
C THR A 25 4.02 6.92 13.62
N ARG A 26 3.32 6.92 12.50
CA ARG A 26 3.44 5.83 11.50
C ARG A 26 4.83 5.78 10.87
N ILE A 27 5.39 6.93 10.52
CA ILE A 27 6.77 7.02 10.01
C ILE A 27 7.77 6.54 11.05
N LYS A 28 7.61 6.96 12.30
CA LYS A 28 8.45 6.52 13.43
C LYS A 28 8.41 4.99 13.60
N ASN A 29 7.22 4.40 13.53
CA ASN A 29 7.05 2.95 13.64
C ASN A 29 7.72 2.21 12.48
N CYS A 30 7.60 2.71 11.24
CA CYS A 30 8.31 2.13 10.09
C CYS A 30 9.83 2.19 10.30
N LYS A 31 10.36 3.33 10.73
CA LYS A 31 11.80 3.49 11.02
C LYS A 31 12.27 2.53 12.12
N LYS A 32 11.47 2.31 13.15
CA LYS A 32 11.76 1.34 14.21
C LYS A 32 11.86 -0.10 13.68
N ILE A 33 10.94 -0.49 12.80
CA ILE A 33 10.93 -1.82 12.17
C ILE A 33 12.15 -2.00 11.26
N ILE A 34 12.53 -0.98 10.51
CA ILE A 34 13.68 -1.01 9.61
C ILE A 34 14.99 -1.15 10.39
N GLY A 35 15.07 -0.54 11.59
CA GLY A 35 16.28 -0.56 12.41
C GLY A 35 17.48 0.03 11.66
N ASN A 36 18.60 -0.70 11.63
CA ASN A 36 19.87 -0.26 11.05
C ASN A 36 20.02 -0.52 9.53
N LYS A 37 18.94 -0.88 8.84
CA LYS A 37 18.98 -1.17 7.40
C LYS A 37 19.09 0.13 6.59
N LYS A 38 20.30 0.60 6.34
CA LYS A 38 20.57 1.88 5.64
C LYS A 38 20.08 1.94 4.19
N TYR A 39 19.81 0.80 3.56
CA TYR A 39 19.29 0.72 2.19
C TYR A 39 17.79 0.96 2.11
N ILE A 40 17.06 1.03 3.22
CA ILE A 40 15.62 1.32 3.26
C ILE A 40 15.41 2.75 3.77
N LYS A 41 14.74 3.57 2.97
CA LYS A 41 14.35 4.92 3.33
C LYS A 41 12.84 5.03 3.47
N VAL A 42 12.36 5.65 4.53
CA VAL A 42 10.94 5.96 4.73
C VAL A 42 10.71 7.43 4.52
N GLY A 43 9.74 7.78 3.70
CA GLY A 43 9.43 9.17 3.42
C GLY A 43 7.93 9.42 3.21
N PHE A 44 7.58 10.70 3.30
CA PHE A 44 6.28 11.23 2.97
C PHE A 44 6.43 12.23 1.82
N TYR A 45 5.80 11.93 0.70
CA TYR A 45 6.03 12.65 -0.55
C TYR A 45 4.81 13.46 -1.02
N GLU A 46 3.65 13.30 -0.39
CA GLU A 46 2.42 13.98 -0.80
C GLU A 46 2.54 15.51 -0.73
N ASP A 47 3.30 16.05 0.23
CA ASP A 47 3.55 17.48 0.33
C ASP A 47 4.49 17.99 -0.79
N ILE A 48 5.48 17.18 -1.18
CA ILE A 48 6.42 17.51 -2.26
C ILE A 48 5.70 17.55 -3.61
N ILE A 49 4.86 16.55 -3.89
CA ILE A 49 4.10 16.46 -5.13
C ILE A 49 2.82 17.29 -5.13
N LYS A 50 2.47 17.88 -3.99
CA LYS A 50 1.22 18.66 -3.76
C LYS A 50 -0.04 17.90 -4.16
N SER A 51 -0.08 16.60 -3.87
CA SER A 51 -1.20 15.72 -4.19
C SER A 51 -1.29 14.53 -3.23
N ASN A 52 -2.51 14.17 -2.88
CA ASN A 52 -2.83 12.96 -2.10
C ASN A 52 -3.28 11.78 -2.98
N ARG A 53 -3.32 11.95 -4.29
CA ARG A 53 -3.72 10.91 -5.22
C ARG A 53 -2.60 9.91 -5.45
N THR A 54 -2.91 8.62 -5.31
CA THR A 54 -1.94 7.53 -5.49
C THR A 54 -1.29 7.53 -6.87
N ILE A 55 -2.05 7.81 -7.93
CA ILE A 55 -1.49 7.87 -9.29
C ILE A 55 -0.40 8.94 -9.44
N ASN A 56 -0.56 10.09 -8.79
CA ASN A 56 0.44 11.16 -8.86
C ASN A 56 1.73 10.78 -8.12
N LEU A 57 1.61 10.08 -7.00
CA LEU A 57 2.75 9.53 -6.28
C LEU A 57 3.51 8.49 -7.12
N ILE A 58 2.78 7.60 -7.76
CA ILE A 58 3.35 6.58 -8.66
C ILE A 58 4.06 7.23 -9.85
N ASN A 59 3.44 8.22 -10.49
CA ASN A 59 4.03 8.94 -11.60
C ASN A 59 5.31 9.68 -11.19
N PHE A 60 5.34 10.22 -9.99
CA PHE A 60 6.53 10.88 -9.45
C PHE A 60 7.73 9.92 -9.38
N PHE A 61 7.55 8.73 -8.81
CA PHE A 61 8.61 7.73 -8.75
C PHE A 61 8.93 7.10 -10.11
N TYR A 62 7.93 6.87 -10.93
CA TYR A 62 8.09 6.29 -12.25
C TYR A 62 8.96 7.15 -13.17
N LYS A 63 8.75 8.47 -13.14
CA LYS A 63 9.56 9.43 -13.93
C LYS A 63 10.99 9.57 -13.41
N LYS A 64 11.17 9.51 -12.10
CA LYS A 64 12.44 9.88 -11.46
C LYS A 64 13.56 8.85 -11.61
N LYS A 65 13.26 7.55 -11.65
CA LYS A 65 14.30 6.51 -11.53
C LYS A 65 14.13 5.26 -12.39
N LYS A 66 13.14 5.16 -13.27
CA LYS A 66 12.76 3.86 -13.89
C LYS A 66 12.66 2.73 -12.85
N SER A 67 12.18 3.06 -11.66
CA SER A 67 12.15 2.16 -10.53
C SER A 67 11.01 1.16 -10.67
N GLU A 68 11.24 -0.05 -10.21
CA GLU A 68 10.18 -1.03 -10.04
C GLU A 68 9.31 -0.60 -8.85
N ILE A 69 8.01 -0.44 -9.08
CA ILE A 69 7.08 0.04 -8.08
C ILE A 69 6.20 -1.11 -7.59
N TYR A 70 6.17 -1.30 -6.28
CA TYR A 70 5.30 -2.24 -5.60
C TYR A 70 4.25 -1.48 -4.80
N PHE A 71 2.98 -1.72 -5.12
CA PHE A 71 1.87 -1.15 -4.37
C PHE A 71 1.29 -2.20 -3.43
N LEU A 72 1.46 -1.97 -2.12
CA LEU A 72 1.06 -2.90 -1.08
C LEU A 72 -0.33 -2.54 -0.56
N MET A 73 -1.24 -3.51 -0.51
CA MET A 73 -2.57 -3.31 0.04
C MET A 73 -3.10 -4.54 0.77
N GLY A 74 -4.04 -4.35 1.67
CA GLY A 74 -4.80 -5.44 2.27
C GLY A 74 -5.92 -5.94 1.33
N ALA A 75 -6.35 -7.17 1.52
CA ALA A 75 -7.44 -7.78 0.74
C ALA A 75 -8.76 -6.98 0.83
N ASP A 76 -9.01 -6.31 1.96
CA ASP A 76 -10.15 -5.40 2.13
C ASP A 76 -10.10 -4.19 1.18
N ASN A 77 -8.92 -3.67 0.91
CA ASN A 77 -8.73 -2.57 -0.04
C ASN A 77 -8.87 -3.04 -1.50
N LEU A 78 -8.46 -4.27 -1.81
CA LEU A 78 -8.59 -4.83 -3.15
C LEU A 78 -10.06 -4.86 -3.61
N VAL A 79 -10.99 -5.17 -2.72
CA VAL A 79 -12.44 -5.19 -3.02
C VAL A 79 -12.93 -3.90 -3.66
N ASN A 80 -12.43 -2.77 -3.17
CA ASN A 80 -12.86 -1.43 -3.61
C ASN A 80 -11.83 -0.69 -4.47
N PHE A 81 -10.72 -1.31 -4.82
CA PHE A 81 -9.64 -0.65 -5.57
C PHE A 81 -10.10 -0.13 -6.94
N HIS A 82 -11.07 -0.78 -7.58
CA HIS A 82 -11.65 -0.32 -8.86
C HIS A 82 -12.35 1.05 -8.76
N LYS A 83 -12.61 1.53 -7.56
CA LYS A 83 -13.20 2.87 -7.31
C LYS A 83 -12.13 3.97 -7.17
N TRP A 84 -10.85 3.61 -7.13
CA TRP A 84 -9.77 4.58 -7.00
C TRP A 84 -9.55 5.33 -8.32
N HIS A 85 -9.21 6.60 -8.20
CA HIS A 85 -8.91 7.42 -9.37
C HIS A 85 -7.79 6.79 -10.21
N LYS A 86 -8.08 6.56 -11.49
CA LYS A 86 -7.15 5.92 -12.46
C LYS A 86 -6.58 4.57 -12.02
N TRP A 87 -7.35 3.78 -11.33
CA TRP A 87 -6.91 2.48 -10.80
C TRP A 87 -6.33 1.53 -11.86
N LYS A 88 -6.83 1.56 -13.09
CA LYS A 88 -6.29 0.77 -14.19
C LYS A 88 -4.86 1.21 -14.55
N THR A 89 -4.61 2.51 -14.61
CA THR A 89 -3.29 3.07 -14.86
C THR A 89 -2.32 2.72 -13.73
N ILE A 90 -2.78 2.77 -12.48
CA ILE A 90 -2.01 2.32 -11.32
C ILE A 90 -1.59 0.87 -11.50
N SER A 91 -2.54 -0.02 -11.82
CA SER A 91 -2.27 -1.45 -11.98
C SER A 91 -1.36 -1.79 -13.15
N GLN A 92 -1.29 -0.93 -14.16
CA GLN A 92 -0.37 -1.09 -15.30
C GLN A 92 1.07 -0.66 -14.95
N LYS A 93 1.23 0.31 -14.06
CA LYS A 93 2.53 0.88 -13.67
C LYS A 93 3.18 0.22 -12.45
N CYS A 94 2.43 -0.58 -11.72
CA CYS A 94 2.89 -1.17 -10.45
C CYS A 94 2.70 -2.68 -10.43
N ASN A 95 3.56 -3.34 -9.68
CA ASN A 95 3.26 -4.67 -9.15
C ASN A 95 2.39 -4.51 -7.90
N ILE A 96 1.26 -5.17 -7.86
CA ILE A 96 0.34 -5.10 -6.73
C ILE A 96 0.56 -6.31 -5.84
N ILE A 97 0.85 -6.08 -4.57
CA ILE A 97 0.97 -7.13 -3.56
C ILE A 97 -0.20 -6.98 -2.58
N VAL A 98 -1.02 -8.01 -2.53
CA VAL A 98 -2.20 -8.07 -1.66
C VAL A 98 -1.91 -8.97 -0.49
N PHE A 99 -2.01 -8.44 0.71
CA PHE A 99 -1.92 -9.20 1.94
C PHE A 99 -3.30 -9.70 2.35
N ASP A 100 -3.41 -11.00 2.60
CA ASP A 100 -4.65 -11.60 3.08
C ASP A 100 -5.09 -10.95 4.40
N ARG A 101 -6.40 -10.90 4.59
CA ARG A 101 -7.01 -10.35 5.79
C ARG A 101 -8.21 -11.21 6.19
N HIS A 102 -8.32 -11.48 7.48
CA HIS A 102 -9.42 -12.29 8.01
C HIS A 102 -10.79 -11.83 7.48
N GLY A 103 -11.54 -12.77 6.90
CA GLY A 103 -12.87 -12.54 6.33
C GLY A 103 -12.91 -11.90 4.94
N TYR A 104 -11.78 -11.53 4.34
CA TYR A 104 -11.73 -10.81 3.06
C TYR A 104 -11.22 -11.62 1.87
N LYS A 105 -10.56 -12.76 2.06
CA LYS A 105 -10.00 -13.55 0.96
C LYS A 105 -11.02 -13.84 -0.14
N LYS A 106 -12.12 -14.48 0.20
CA LYS A 106 -13.19 -14.84 -0.76
C LYS A 106 -13.80 -13.61 -1.42
N LYS A 107 -14.09 -12.56 -0.64
CA LYS A 107 -14.64 -11.30 -1.15
C LYS A 107 -13.68 -10.62 -2.13
N SER A 108 -12.39 -10.59 -1.83
CA SER A 108 -11.38 -9.96 -2.68
C SER A 108 -11.16 -10.71 -3.99
N LEU A 109 -11.08 -12.03 -3.96
CA LEU A 109 -10.91 -12.88 -5.14
C LEU A 109 -12.15 -12.86 -6.07
N ASN A 110 -13.34 -12.62 -5.53
CA ASN A 110 -14.58 -12.47 -6.28
C ASN A 110 -14.89 -11.02 -6.67
N SER A 111 -14.04 -10.07 -6.31
CA SER A 111 -14.27 -8.65 -6.56
C SER A 111 -14.16 -8.29 -8.05
N THR A 112 -14.83 -7.21 -8.42
CA THR A 112 -14.68 -6.59 -9.75
C THR A 112 -13.22 -6.25 -10.05
N THR A 113 -12.51 -5.75 -9.06
CA THR A 113 -11.08 -5.41 -9.17
C THR A 113 -10.27 -6.63 -9.56
N TYR A 114 -10.38 -7.72 -8.81
CA TYR A 114 -9.59 -8.93 -9.06
C TYR A 114 -9.88 -9.54 -10.44
N ARG A 115 -11.13 -9.56 -10.87
CA ARG A 115 -11.52 -10.07 -12.20
C ARG A 115 -10.90 -9.28 -13.34
N ARG A 116 -10.74 -7.97 -13.18
CA ARG A 116 -10.24 -7.05 -14.23
C ARG A 116 -8.74 -6.79 -14.18
N LEU A 117 -8.06 -7.15 -13.10
CA LEU A 117 -6.60 -6.98 -12.99
C LEU A 117 -5.85 -8.02 -13.81
N ASN A 118 -4.72 -7.59 -14.37
CA ASN A 118 -3.76 -8.52 -14.94
C ASN A 118 -3.06 -9.30 -13.81
N LYS A 119 -3.26 -10.62 -13.77
CA LYS A 119 -2.73 -11.49 -12.73
C LYS A 119 -1.20 -11.59 -12.74
N LYS A 120 -0.54 -11.26 -13.86
CA LYS A 120 0.92 -11.21 -13.94
C LYS A 120 1.54 -10.17 -13.00
N ASN A 121 0.82 -9.06 -12.77
CA ASN A 121 1.27 -7.96 -11.91
C ASN A 121 0.63 -7.99 -10.52
N LEU A 122 -0.06 -9.07 -10.18
CA LEU A 122 -0.74 -9.24 -8.90
C LEU A 122 -0.19 -10.46 -8.16
N LYS A 123 0.28 -10.25 -6.94
CA LYS A 123 0.66 -11.33 -6.03
C LYS A 123 -0.20 -11.27 -4.76
N PHE A 124 -0.89 -12.37 -4.48
CA PHE A 124 -1.67 -12.53 -3.26
C PHE A 124 -0.83 -13.28 -2.23
N ILE A 125 -0.57 -12.67 -1.07
CA ILE A 125 0.21 -13.26 0.00
C ILE A 125 -0.71 -13.75 1.10
N GLU A 126 -0.69 -15.06 1.32
CA GLU A 126 -1.37 -15.72 2.43
C GLU A 126 -0.41 -15.94 3.59
N PHE A 127 -0.89 -15.79 4.80
CA PHE A 127 -0.13 -16.08 6.02
C PHE A 127 -1.09 -16.49 7.14
N ASN A 128 -0.54 -17.11 8.17
CA ASN A 128 -1.32 -17.44 9.35
C ASN A 128 -1.87 -16.17 9.99
N LYS A 129 -3.18 -16.01 9.93
CA LYS A 129 -3.86 -14.81 10.38
C LYS A 129 -4.07 -14.83 11.87
N VAL A 130 -3.72 -13.77 12.52
CA VAL A 130 -4.15 -13.48 13.87
C VAL A 130 -5.47 -12.71 13.78
N ASN A 131 -6.52 -13.22 14.42
CA ASN A 131 -7.83 -12.55 14.43
C ASN A 131 -7.81 -11.35 15.39
N ILE A 132 -6.99 -10.37 15.04
CA ILE A 132 -6.81 -9.14 15.82
C ILE A 132 -6.93 -7.94 14.88
N SER A 133 -7.79 -6.99 15.23
CA SER A 133 -7.89 -5.72 14.51
C SER A 133 -6.90 -4.69 15.06
N SER A 134 -6.54 -3.70 14.24
CA SER A 134 -5.73 -2.57 14.72
C SER A 134 -6.37 -1.85 15.91
N SER A 135 -7.71 -1.84 15.99
CA SER A 135 -8.43 -1.24 17.12
C SER A 135 -8.25 -2.03 18.41
N GLN A 136 -8.20 -3.37 18.32
CA GLN A 136 -7.91 -4.24 19.46
C GLN A 136 -6.47 -4.10 19.94
N LEU A 137 -5.50 -4.03 19.01
CA LEU A 137 -4.10 -3.82 19.36
C LEU A 137 -3.84 -2.50 20.09
N ARG A 138 -4.59 -1.45 19.74
CA ARG A 138 -4.47 -0.14 20.42
C ARG A 138 -5.04 -0.10 21.83
N LYS A 139 -5.85 -1.07 22.23
CA LYS A 139 -6.40 -1.18 23.59
C LYS A 139 -5.49 -1.95 24.56
N ILE A 140 -4.47 -2.59 24.05
CA ILE A 140 -3.44 -3.25 24.83
C ILE A 140 -2.38 -2.23 25.24
#